data_babcfbe4535156a34853ca34073b15a5
#
_entry.id   babcfbe4535156a34853ca34073b15a5
#
_cell.length_a   1.000
_cell.length_b   1.000
_cell.length_c   1.000
_cell.angle_alpha   90.00
_cell.angle_beta   90.00
_cell.angle_gamma   90.00
#
_symmetry.space_group_name_H-M   'P 1'
#
loop_
_entity.id
_entity.type
_entity.pdbx_description
1 polymer ?
#
loop_
_entity_poly.entity_id
_entity_poly.type
_entity_poly.pdbx_seq_one_letter_code
_entity_poly.pdbx_strand_id
1 'polypeptide(L)'
;VVLPDGSVVKLNSGSDITYSYNAKENIREVNFQGEGFFDVSKNKIPFVIKMSNGLRLKVHGTSFNLQAYTDEKTVEASLVEGCIELDHGNDKLLMNAGDMAIFDKQTNKMRPTSGVLSHSYSWLEDKLYMDHMPLASVCKYLERRYDVTIHLQKDLGNSIHYDGVIQEETITDILGVLSRLSDI
;
A
#
# COMPACT_ATOMS: atom_id res chain seq x y z
N VAL A 1 -0.74 14.51 6.15
CA VAL A 1 -0.08 14.78 7.43
C VAL A 1 1.33 15.30 7.16
N VAL A 2 1.77 16.33 7.88
CA VAL A 2 3.17 16.78 7.87
C VAL A 2 3.82 16.27 9.15
N LEU A 3 4.92 15.55 9.01
CA LEU A 3 5.68 15.01 10.14
C LEU A 3 6.65 16.05 10.72
N PRO A 4 7.12 15.88 11.97
CA PRO A 4 8.04 16.84 12.63
C PRO A 4 9.38 17.07 11.90
N ASP A 5 9.80 16.14 11.05
CA ASP A 5 11.01 16.23 10.22
C ASP A 5 10.80 16.94 8.88
N GLY A 6 9.58 17.42 8.61
CA GLY A 6 9.17 18.04 7.36
C GLY A 6 8.76 17.08 6.27
N SER A 7 8.78 15.77 6.51
CA SER A 7 8.23 14.77 5.58
C SER A 7 6.72 14.91 5.46
N VAL A 8 6.19 14.68 4.27
CA VAL A 8 4.74 14.74 3.99
C VAL A 8 4.23 13.33 3.73
N VAL A 9 3.14 12.96 4.39
CA VAL A 9 2.48 11.67 4.16
C VAL A 9 1.01 11.92 3.84
N LYS A 10 0.55 11.43 2.69
CA LYS A 10 -0.86 11.30 2.38
C LYS A 10 -1.28 9.90 2.81
N LEU A 11 -2.36 9.79 3.57
CA LEU A 11 -2.89 8.52 4.06
C LEU A 11 -4.15 8.16 3.30
N ASN A 12 -4.25 6.93 2.83
CA ASN A 12 -5.48 6.36 2.29
C ASN A 12 -6.41 5.89 3.42
N SER A 13 -7.66 5.57 3.09
CA SER A 13 -8.68 5.11 4.05
C SER A 13 -8.20 3.90 4.88
N GLY A 14 -8.54 3.88 6.15
CA GLY A 14 -8.17 2.78 7.07
C GLY A 14 -6.68 2.73 7.44
N SER A 15 -5.95 3.85 7.27
CA SER A 15 -4.51 3.92 7.54
C SER A 15 -4.22 4.65 8.84
N ASP A 16 -3.15 4.21 9.52
CA ASP A 16 -2.65 4.79 10.76
C ASP A 16 -1.13 4.97 10.72
N ILE A 17 -0.65 6.06 11.32
CA ILE A 17 0.77 6.41 11.38
C ILE A 17 1.14 7.00 12.73
N THR A 18 2.25 6.54 13.30
CA THR A 18 2.89 7.19 14.45
C THR A 18 4.34 7.49 14.13
N TYR A 19 4.80 8.69 14.52
CA TYR A 19 6.18 9.14 14.31
C TYR A 19 6.89 9.39 15.63
N SER A 20 8.16 8.99 15.72
CA SER A 20 9.05 9.28 16.83
C SER A 20 10.50 9.41 16.36
N TYR A 21 11.32 10.09 17.17
CA TYR A 21 12.78 10.04 17.01
C TYR A 21 13.36 9.01 17.97
N ASN A 22 13.97 7.96 17.43
CA ASN A 22 14.63 6.93 18.22
C ASN A 22 16.11 7.29 18.40
N ALA A 23 16.44 7.90 19.57
CA ALA A 23 17.78 8.37 19.87
C ALA A 23 18.81 7.24 20.01
N LYS A 24 18.39 6.01 20.40
CA LYS A 24 19.29 4.85 20.56
C LYS A 24 19.79 4.35 19.19
N GLU A 25 18.89 4.26 18.22
CA GLU A 25 19.20 3.80 16.87
C GLU A 25 19.59 4.97 15.95
N ASN A 26 19.43 6.22 16.41
CA ASN A 26 19.60 7.43 15.62
C ASN A 26 18.81 7.39 14.32
N ILE A 27 17.50 7.15 14.42
CA ILE A 27 16.57 7.07 13.28
C ILE A 27 15.32 7.92 13.51
N ARG A 28 14.72 8.36 12.41
CA ARG A 28 13.36 8.87 12.34
C ARG A 28 12.44 7.65 12.19
N GLU A 29 11.79 7.26 13.27
CA GLU A 29 11.02 6.02 13.34
C GLU A 29 9.54 6.27 13.08
N VAL A 30 8.96 5.46 12.22
CA VAL A 30 7.53 5.45 11.92
C VAL A 30 6.98 4.05 12.12
N ASN A 31 5.89 3.91 12.89
CA ASN A 31 5.06 2.72 12.84
C ASN A 31 3.88 3.01 11.91
N PHE A 32 3.60 2.11 10.99
CA PHE A 32 2.63 2.31 9.93
C PHE A 32 1.83 1.03 9.64
N GLN A 33 0.54 1.23 9.39
CA GLN A 33 -0.36 0.26 8.79
C GLN A 33 -1.30 0.97 7.83
N GLY A 34 -1.76 0.26 6.79
CA GLY A 34 -2.66 0.82 5.79
C GLY A 34 -1.96 1.12 4.47
N GLU A 35 -2.38 2.16 3.78
CA GLU A 35 -1.76 2.64 2.55
C GLU A 35 -1.43 4.13 2.66
N GLY A 36 -0.23 4.49 2.21
CA GLY A 36 0.22 5.88 2.25
C GLY A 36 1.21 6.19 1.14
N PHE A 37 1.10 7.42 0.64
CA PHE A 37 2.12 8.02 -0.21
C PHE A 37 3.02 8.89 0.65
N PHE A 38 4.30 8.54 0.67
CA PHE A 38 5.33 9.18 1.47
C PHE A 38 6.20 10.05 0.58
N ASP A 39 6.36 11.31 0.96
CA ASP A 39 7.37 12.21 0.42
C ASP A 39 8.32 12.58 1.57
N VAL A 40 9.38 11.80 1.70
CA VAL A 40 10.30 11.86 2.83
C VAL A 40 11.38 12.89 2.59
N SER A 41 11.50 13.86 3.52
CA SER A 41 12.53 14.90 3.50
C SER A 41 13.93 14.31 3.54
N LYS A 42 14.82 14.81 2.64
CA LYS A 42 16.23 14.40 2.57
C LYS A 42 16.94 14.71 3.90
N ASN A 43 17.51 13.67 4.52
CA ASN A 43 18.23 13.79 5.79
C ASN A 43 19.30 12.70 5.92
N LYS A 44 20.42 13.02 6.62
CA LYS A 44 21.46 12.03 6.94
C LYS A 44 20.97 10.98 7.94
N ILE A 45 20.02 11.36 8.82
CA ILE A 45 19.37 10.44 9.76
C ILE A 45 18.37 9.60 8.99
N PRO A 46 18.47 8.26 8.99
CA PRO A 46 17.54 7.39 8.27
C PRO A 46 16.09 7.59 8.73
N PHE A 47 15.16 7.47 7.78
CA PHE A 47 13.74 7.34 8.03
C PHE A 47 13.39 5.86 7.92
N VAL A 48 12.85 5.28 8.97
CA VAL A 48 12.58 3.83 9.05
C VAL A 48 11.11 3.60 9.38
N ILE A 49 10.41 2.98 8.44
CA ILE A 49 9.04 2.52 8.66
C ILE A 49 9.10 1.08 9.19
N LYS A 50 8.50 0.85 10.35
CA LYS A 50 8.32 -0.46 10.97
C LYS A 50 6.87 -0.93 10.79
N MET A 51 6.70 -2.12 10.29
CA MET A 51 5.40 -2.76 10.10
C MET A 51 5.20 -3.90 11.09
N SER A 52 3.95 -4.22 11.41
CA SER A 52 3.58 -5.19 12.45
C SER A 52 4.12 -6.61 12.21
N ASN A 53 4.40 -6.95 10.94
CA ASN A 53 4.95 -8.24 10.52
C ASN A 53 6.49 -8.33 10.59
N GLY A 54 7.16 -7.31 11.15
CA GLY A 54 8.62 -7.27 11.27
C GLY A 54 9.36 -6.77 10.01
N LEU A 55 8.64 -6.49 8.92
CA LEU A 55 9.22 -5.84 7.74
C LEU A 55 9.59 -4.39 8.08
N ARG A 56 10.76 -3.97 7.62
CA ARG A 56 11.26 -2.60 7.78
C ARG A 56 11.56 -2.01 6.40
N LEU A 57 11.21 -0.74 6.24
CA LEU A 57 11.52 0.05 5.06
C LEU A 57 12.35 1.24 5.48
N LYS A 58 13.57 1.36 4.91
CA LYS A 58 14.53 2.42 5.26
C LYS A 58 14.83 3.29 4.06
N VAL A 59 14.77 4.61 4.28
CA VAL A 59 15.05 5.65 3.27
C VAL A 59 15.79 6.84 3.86
N HIS A 60 16.33 7.73 2.98
CA HIS A 60 17.04 8.95 3.37
C HIS A 60 16.45 10.23 2.75
N GLY A 61 15.47 10.10 1.85
CA GLY A 61 14.84 11.18 1.11
C GLY A 61 14.28 10.59 -0.18
N THR A 62 13.00 10.25 -0.20
CA THR A 62 12.44 9.27 -1.15
C THR A 62 10.95 9.50 -1.25
N SER A 63 10.40 9.45 -2.47
CA SER A 63 8.97 9.51 -2.72
C SER A 63 8.47 8.14 -3.18
N PHE A 64 7.49 7.55 -2.47
CA PHE A 64 7.00 6.19 -2.71
C PHE A 64 5.60 5.97 -2.18
N ASN A 65 4.90 4.99 -2.76
CA ASN A 65 3.67 4.43 -2.19
C ASN A 65 3.98 3.16 -1.41
N LEU A 66 3.37 3.00 -0.25
CA LEU A 66 3.45 1.80 0.58
C LEU A 66 2.06 1.34 0.95
N GLN A 67 1.70 0.09 0.57
CA GLN A 67 0.48 -0.57 0.98
C GLN A 67 0.83 -1.70 1.96
N ALA A 68 0.38 -1.57 3.21
CA ALA A 68 0.72 -2.45 4.32
C ALA A 68 -0.49 -2.71 5.25
N TYR A 69 -1.69 -2.92 4.68
CA TYR A 69 -2.88 -3.27 5.46
C TYR A 69 -2.70 -4.60 6.18
N THR A 70 -3.11 -4.67 7.44
CA THR A 70 -2.92 -5.88 8.27
C THR A 70 -3.72 -7.08 7.78
N ASP A 71 -4.88 -6.85 7.17
CA ASP A 71 -5.80 -7.85 6.62
C ASP A 71 -5.47 -8.28 5.18
N GLU A 72 -4.46 -7.67 4.54
CA GLU A 72 -3.95 -8.10 3.24
C GLU A 72 -2.84 -9.14 3.37
N LYS A 73 -2.71 -10.00 2.37
CA LYS A 73 -1.69 -11.07 2.34
C LYS A 73 -0.29 -10.56 2.05
N THR A 74 -0.20 -9.41 1.40
CA THR A 74 1.06 -8.80 0.96
C THR A 74 1.29 -7.43 1.59
N VAL A 75 2.55 -6.99 1.54
CA VAL A 75 2.94 -5.58 1.62
C VAL A 75 3.52 -5.22 0.26
N GLU A 76 3.12 -4.07 -0.27
CA GLU A 76 3.57 -3.61 -1.59
C GLU A 76 4.22 -2.24 -1.48
N ALA A 77 5.40 -2.11 -2.06
CA ALA A 77 6.14 -0.85 -2.15
C ALA A 77 6.35 -0.48 -3.62
N SER A 78 6.09 0.77 -3.97
CA SER A 78 6.25 1.31 -5.32
C SER A 78 7.05 2.60 -5.24
N LEU A 79 8.23 2.61 -5.81
CA LEU A 79 9.22 3.66 -5.65
C LEU A 79 9.20 4.66 -6.80
N VAL A 80 8.90 5.92 -6.49
CA VAL A 80 8.82 7.01 -7.49
C VAL A 80 10.17 7.72 -7.63
N GLU A 81 10.79 8.12 -6.51
CA GLU A 81 12.08 8.83 -6.51
C GLU A 81 12.94 8.38 -5.32
N GLY A 82 14.26 8.31 -5.54
CA GLY A 82 15.25 7.96 -4.52
C GLY A 82 15.59 6.48 -4.48
N CYS A 83 15.81 5.94 -3.28
CA CYS A 83 16.09 4.52 -3.07
C CYS A 83 15.46 4.02 -1.77
N ILE A 84 15.07 2.76 -1.75
CA ILE A 84 14.49 2.05 -0.60
C ILE A 84 15.37 0.83 -0.30
N GLU A 85 15.66 0.61 1.00
CA GLU A 85 16.11 -0.67 1.54
C GLU A 85 14.93 -1.30 2.29
N LEU A 86 14.43 -2.44 1.79
CA LEU A 86 13.50 -3.30 2.53
C LEU A 86 14.32 -4.35 3.27
N ASP A 87 14.04 -4.59 4.53
CA ASP A 87 14.67 -5.64 5.32
C ASP A 87 13.65 -6.44 6.14
N HIS A 88 13.83 -7.77 6.19
CA HIS A 88 13.08 -8.69 7.04
C HIS A 88 14.00 -9.82 7.52
N GLY A 89 14.33 -9.81 8.80
CA GLY A 89 15.30 -10.75 9.36
C GLY A 89 16.68 -10.60 8.75
N ASN A 90 17.13 -11.59 7.96
CA ASN A 90 18.41 -11.57 7.25
C ASN A 90 18.26 -11.22 5.75
N ASP A 91 17.04 -11.15 5.26
CA ASP A 91 16.77 -10.87 3.85
C ASP A 91 16.71 -9.36 3.62
N LYS A 92 17.32 -8.91 2.53
CA LYS A 92 17.32 -7.50 2.11
C LYS A 92 16.99 -7.39 0.63
N LEU A 93 16.23 -6.35 0.29
CA LEU A 93 15.94 -5.96 -1.08
C LEU A 93 16.18 -4.45 -1.25
N LEU A 94 17.01 -4.09 -2.22
CA LEU A 94 17.25 -2.70 -2.61
C LEU A 94 16.38 -2.37 -3.83
N MET A 95 15.74 -1.18 -3.78
CA MET A 95 14.90 -0.66 -4.86
C MET A 95 15.44 0.68 -5.33
N ASN A 96 15.40 0.90 -6.63
CA ASN A 96 15.69 2.16 -7.30
C ASN A 96 14.40 2.78 -7.86
N ALA A 97 14.44 4.05 -8.21
CA ALA A 97 13.28 4.74 -8.80
C ALA A 97 12.72 3.97 -10.00
N GLY A 98 11.41 3.75 -10.01
CA GLY A 98 10.69 2.93 -10.98
C GLY A 98 10.45 1.48 -10.54
N ASP A 99 11.15 0.99 -9.52
CA ASP A 99 10.97 -0.38 -9.03
C ASP A 99 9.69 -0.52 -8.20
N MET A 100 9.13 -1.73 -8.25
CA MET A 100 8.05 -2.19 -7.40
C MET A 100 8.44 -3.51 -6.73
N ALA A 101 8.01 -3.72 -5.49
CA ALA A 101 8.30 -4.94 -4.73
C ALA A 101 7.09 -5.39 -3.91
N ILE A 102 7.00 -6.69 -3.73
CA ILE A 102 6.00 -7.36 -2.89
C ILE A 102 6.71 -8.15 -1.80
N PHE A 103 6.25 -8.00 -0.56
CA PHE A 103 6.53 -8.88 0.55
C PHE A 103 5.30 -9.75 0.84
N ASP A 104 5.44 -11.06 0.74
CA ASP A 104 4.40 -12.03 1.07
C ASP A 104 4.48 -12.37 2.56
N LYS A 105 3.42 -12.06 3.31
CA LYS A 105 3.37 -12.22 4.77
C LYS A 105 3.29 -13.68 5.21
N GLN A 106 2.81 -14.59 4.36
CA GLN A 106 2.70 -16.00 4.68
C GLN A 106 4.05 -16.71 4.56
N THR A 107 4.79 -16.38 3.50
CA THR A 107 6.09 -17.01 3.21
C THR A 107 7.28 -16.22 3.76
N ASN A 108 7.06 -14.98 4.20
CA ASN A 108 8.09 -14.00 4.57
C ASN A 108 9.13 -13.76 3.47
N LYS A 109 8.71 -13.82 2.20
CA LYS A 109 9.57 -13.61 1.04
C LYS A 109 9.34 -12.24 0.41
N MET A 110 10.46 -11.56 0.11
CA MET A 110 10.47 -10.35 -0.71
C MET A 110 10.82 -10.69 -2.14
N ARG A 111 10.15 -10.05 -3.09
CA ARG A 111 10.50 -10.16 -4.52
C ARG A 111 10.18 -8.87 -5.27
N PRO A 112 10.96 -8.53 -6.29
CA PRO A 112 10.55 -7.53 -7.26
C PRO A 112 9.24 -7.94 -7.94
N THR A 113 8.47 -6.95 -8.36
CA THR A 113 7.28 -7.14 -9.21
C THR A 113 7.29 -6.10 -10.33
N SER A 114 6.41 -6.29 -11.31
CA SER A 114 6.24 -5.36 -12.42
C SER A 114 4.79 -4.91 -12.49
N GLY A 115 4.57 -3.73 -13.02
CA GLY A 115 3.25 -3.13 -13.18
C GLY A 115 3.38 -1.69 -13.67
N VAL A 116 2.26 -1.03 -13.83
CA VAL A 116 2.23 0.41 -14.13
C VAL A 116 2.38 1.16 -12.82
N LEU A 117 3.55 1.74 -12.59
CA LEU A 117 3.90 2.40 -11.34
C LEU A 117 2.84 3.43 -10.88
N SER A 118 2.30 4.23 -11.82
CA SER A 118 1.28 5.23 -11.51
C SER A 118 -0.03 4.64 -10.99
N HIS A 119 -0.33 3.37 -11.28
CA HIS A 119 -1.53 2.72 -10.77
C HIS A 119 -1.46 2.50 -9.25
N SER A 120 -0.27 2.28 -8.69
CA SER A 120 -0.10 2.03 -7.25
C SER A 120 -0.41 3.23 -6.35
N TYR A 121 -0.38 4.46 -6.90
CA TYR A 121 -0.73 5.67 -6.16
C TYR A 121 -1.85 6.50 -6.82
N SER A 122 -2.62 5.87 -7.72
CA SER A 122 -3.76 6.51 -8.41
C SER A 122 -4.89 6.92 -7.47
N TRP A 123 -4.94 6.33 -6.29
CA TRP A 123 -5.88 6.70 -5.23
C TRP A 123 -5.69 8.17 -4.77
N LEU A 124 -4.53 8.78 -5.02
CA LEU A 124 -4.30 10.22 -4.82
C LEU A 124 -5.19 11.10 -5.71
N GLU A 125 -5.70 10.53 -6.81
CA GLU A 125 -6.63 11.13 -7.76
C GLU A 125 -8.03 10.49 -7.70
N ASP A 126 -8.35 9.82 -6.59
CA ASP A 126 -9.61 9.10 -6.38
C ASP A 126 -9.90 7.98 -7.40
N LYS A 127 -8.84 7.39 -7.97
CA LYS A 127 -8.94 6.30 -8.95
C LYS A 127 -8.47 4.96 -8.36
N LEU A 128 -9.16 3.88 -8.70
CA LEU A 128 -8.68 2.51 -8.53
C LEU A 128 -8.51 1.86 -9.89
N TYR A 129 -7.27 1.56 -10.26
CA TYR A 129 -6.98 0.72 -11.42
C TYR A 129 -7.03 -0.75 -11.00
N MET A 130 -7.85 -1.53 -11.69
CA MET A 130 -7.95 -2.99 -11.53
C MET A 130 -7.26 -3.64 -12.71
N ASP A 131 -6.23 -4.44 -12.45
CA ASP A 131 -5.51 -5.25 -13.42
C ASP A 131 -5.59 -6.70 -12.94
N HIS A 132 -6.54 -7.44 -13.50
CA HIS A 132 -6.89 -8.80 -13.08
C HIS A 132 -7.06 -8.93 -11.55
N MET A 133 -7.72 -7.93 -10.96
CA MET A 133 -7.86 -7.81 -9.50
C MET A 133 -8.97 -8.75 -8.99
N PRO A 134 -8.67 -9.61 -7.99
CA PRO A 134 -9.68 -10.48 -7.40
C PRO A 134 -10.84 -9.68 -6.79
N LEU A 135 -12.07 -10.17 -6.94
CA LEU A 135 -13.26 -9.53 -6.35
C LEU A 135 -13.11 -9.28 -4.84
N ALA A 136 -12.45 -10.19 -4.11
CA ALA A 136 -12.18 -10.01 -2.69
C ALA A 136 -11.34 -8.75 -2.42
N SER A 137 -10.35 -8.45 -3.24
CA SER A 137 -9.51 -7.25 -3.12
C SER A 137 -10.28 -5.99 -3.49
N VAL A 138 -11.12 -6.05 -4.53
CA VAL A 138 -12.03 -4.95 -4.90
C VAL A 138 -12.97 -4.63 -3.73
N CYS A 139 -13.61 -5.65 -3.15
CA CYS A 139 -14.51 -5.45 -2.01
C CYS A 139 -13.81 -4.81 -0.81
N LYS A 140 -12.61 -5.26 -0.45
CA LYS A 140 -11.84 -4.66 0.65
C LYS A 140 -11.51 -3.19 0.39
N TYR A 141 -11.14 -2.85 -0.85
CA TYR A 141 -10.92 -1.45 -1.23
C TYR A 141 -12.20 -0.62 -1.04
N LEU A 142 -13.34 -1.13 -1.51
CA LEU A 142 -14.63 -0.45 -1.40
C LEU A 142 -15.08 -0.33 0.07
N GLU A 143 -14.89 -1.36 0.89
CA GLU A 143 -15.18 -1.33 2.32
C GLU A 143 -14.43 -0.20 3.03
N ARG A 144 -13.12 -0.05 2.74
CA ARG A 144 -12.30 1.02 3.32
C ARG A 144 -12.70 2.40 2.80
N ARG A 145 -12.97 2.52 1.48
CA ARG A 145 -13.26 3.80 0.85
C ARG A 145 -14.61 4.37 1.27
N TYR A 146 -15.63 3.52 1.41
CA TYR A 146 -17.01 3.93 1.65
C TYR A 146 -17.50 3.64 3.06
N ASP A 147 -16.65 3.10 3.95
CA ASP A 147 -16.99 2.71 5.32
C ASP A 147 -18.22 1.80 5.38
N VAL A 148 -18.19 0.74 4.58
CA VAL A 148 -19.26 -0.26 4.47
C VAL A 148 -18.73 -1.66 4.73
N THR A 149 -19.63 -2.62 4.97
CA THR A 149 -19.29 -4.05 5.03
C THR A 149 -19.90 -4.77 3.82
N ILE A 150 -19.11 -5.52 3.08
CA ILE A 150 -19.55 -6.26 1.90
C ILE A 150 -19.44 -7.77 2.19
N HIS A 151 -20.59 -8.44 2.16
CA HIS A 151 -20.63 -9.89 2.38
C HIS A 151 -20.60 -10.63 1.04
N LEU A 152 -19.46 -11.28 0.77
CA LEU A 152 -19.32 -12.16 -0.38
C LEU A 152 -19.80 -13.58 -0.06
N GLN A 153 -20.49 -14.23 -1.02
CA GLN A 153 -20.71 -15.66 -0.95
C GLN A 153 -19.34 -16.39 -0.97
N LYS A 154 -19.29 -17.54 -0.27
CA LYS A 154 -18.08 -18.37 -0.27
C LYS A 154 -17.66 -18.70 -1.71
N ASP A 155 -16.36 -18.65 -1.94
CA ASP A 155 -15.66 -19.02 -3.17
C ASP A 155 -15.70 -17.99 -4.33
N LEU A 156 -16.56 -16.96 -4.30
CA LEU A 156 -16.59 -15.94 -5.36
C LEU A 156 -15.39 -14.99 -5.32
N GLY A 157 -14.87 -14.68 -4.14
CA GLY A 157 -13.86 -13.64 -3.96
C GLY A 157 -12.54 -13.85 -4.71
N ASN A 158 -12.12 -15.11 -4.92
CA ASN A 158 -10.88 -15.43 -5.61
C ASN A 158 -11.10 -16.02 -7.01
N SER A 159 -12.33 -16.35 -7.38
CA SER A 159 -12.66 -16.92 -8.70
C SER A 159 -13.00 -15.85 -9.73
N ILE A 160 -13.48 -14.70 -9.29
CA ILE A 160 -13.84 -13.57 -10.15
C ILE A 160 -12.76 -12.53 -10.10
N HIS A 161 -12.33 -12.03 -11.26
CA HIS A 161 -11.33 -10.99 -11.41
C HIS A 161 -11.88 -9.86 -12.28
N TYR A 162 -11.49 -8.65 -11.99
CA TYR A 162 -11.91 -7.47 -12.72
C TYR A 162 -10.73 -6.73 -13.33
N ASP A 163 -10.99 -6.17 -14.52
CA ASP A 163 -10.12 -5.27 -15.24
C ASP A 163 -10.88 -3.96 -15.50
N GLY A 164 -10.27 -2.82 -15.22
CA GLY A 164 -10.89 -1.52 -15.44
C GLY A 164 -10.45 -0.46 -14.45
N VAL A 165 -11.22 0.62 -14.40
CA VAL A 165 -10.96 1.76 -13.51
C VAL A 165 -12.25 2.15 -12.81
N ILE A 166 -12.20 2.31 -11.50
CA ILE A 166 -13.24 2.96 -10.69
C ILE A 166 -12.80 4.38 -10.41
N GLN A 167 -13.68 5.35 -10.66
CA GLN A 167 -13.43 6.77 -10.44
C GLN A 167 -14.76 7.44 -10.09
N GLU A 168 -14.83 8.27 -9.10
CA GLU A 168 -15.98 9.13 -8.75
C GLU A 168 -17.39 8.48 -8.67
N GLU A 169 -17.56 7.18 -8.94
CA GLU A 169 -18.85 6.48 -8.88
C GLU A 169 -19.32 6.31 -7.43
N THR A 170 -20.63 6.24 -7.25
CA THR A 170 -21.19 5.87 -5.93
C THR A 170 -21.03 4.37 -5.67
N ILE A 171 -21.00 3.98 -4.39
CA ILE A 171 -20.93 2.55 -4.03
C ILE A 171 -22.07 1.73 -4.66
N THR A 172 -23.26 2.31 -4.77
CA THR A 172 -24.42 1.65 -5.38
C THR A 172 -24.20 1.39 -6.88
N ASP A 173 -23.63 2.35 -7.60
CA ASP A 173 -23.33 2.21 -9.02
C ASP A 173 -22.26 1.14 -9.25
N ILE A 174 -21.18 1.16 -8.44
CA ILE A 174 -20.11 0.18 -8.50
C ILE A 174 -20.65 -1.23 -8.25
N LEU A 175 -21.38 -1.44 -7.16
CA LEU A 175 -21.95 -2.75 -6.84
C LEU A 175 -22.94 -3.22 -7.93
N GLY A 176 -23.72 -2.31 -8.50
CA GLY A 176 -24.63 -2.61 -9.62
C GLY A 176 -23.90 -3.03 -10.91
N VAL A 177 -22.70 -2.48 -11.18
CA VAL A 177 -21.85 -2.91 -12.30
C VAL A 177 -21.22 -4.27 -12.00
N LEU A 178 -20.61 -4.44 -10.83
CA LEU A 178 -19.97 -5.68 -10.42
C LEU A 178 -20.94 -6.87 -10.44
N SER A 179 -22.17 -6.69 -9.92
CA SER A 179 -23.20 -7.70 -9.94
C SER A 179 -23.59 -8.12 -11.36
N ARG A 180 -23.78 -7.16 -12.28
CA ARG A 180 -24.11 -7.46 -13.68
C ARG A 180 -23.01 -8.18 -14.44
N LEU A 181 -21.74 -7.84 -14.16
CA LEU A 181 -20.59 -8.46 -14.83
C LEU A 181 -20.31 -9.88 -14.32
N SER A 182 -20.81 -10.24 -13.14
CA SER A 182 -20.53 -11.51 -12.48
C SER A 182 -21.71 -12.49 -12.52
N ASP A 183 -22.86 -12.09 -13.09
CA ASP A 183 -24.12 -12.85 -13.07
C ASP A 183 -24.58 -13.24 -11.63
N ILE A 184 -24.29 -12.37 -10.63
CA ILE A 184 -24.61 -12.52 -9.21
C ILE A 184 -25.51 -11.39 -8.69
#